data_80ecc6f9bfdb8f66dbbb619198c3e63b
#
_entry.id   80ecc6f9bfdb8f66dbbb619198c3e63b
#
_cell.length_a   1.000
_cell.length_b   1.000
_cell.length_c   1.000
_cell.angle_alpha   90.00
_cell.angle_beta   90.00
_cell.angle_gamma   90.00
#
_symmetry.space_group_name_H-M   'P 1'
#
loop_
_entity.id
_entity.type
_entity.pdbx_description
1 polymer ?
#
loop_
_entity_poly.entity_id
_entity_poly.type
_entity_poly.pdbx_seq_one_letter_code
_entity_poly.pdbx_strand_id
1 'polypeptide(L)'
;MKLVRCPSCGFICKKNGKTNAGYQRWYCNQCSCSFTNKVNKTNNNLQMFLDWLFGKYTQLDMSGDGRSFRRKTSQFWDLWPLPPKVESSSSVVFVDGIYLARNACILICCNETHVLGWYVCRYEHSKAWEALLRRISSPTVVVSDGGTGFQKALKKVWPKAKLQRCLFHAFQQVKRYTTIRPKTIAGCELYGIARDLLTIHTQDHAVKWVQNVMSWKVRHRVFLSEMTVDENGTIRPKHERLIKAENSLVKLINKRCLFTYLDTSLTCTCPATNNRIEGGVNAQLRAMLRNHRGMSIERRIKAVFWWCYMHSPNPLSNAEILKVMPTNKSISDIYHTIHEQSRLEASIPTWGDAIVWSDLHNYDRLFTNLWD
;
A
#
# COMPACT_ATOMS: atom_id res chain seq x y z
N MET A 1 -24.84 -22.18 -36.74
CA MET A 1 -23.37 -22.36 -36.54
C MET A 1 -22.94 -21.60 -35.28
N LYS A 2 -22.27 -22.24 -34.31
CA LYS A 2 -21.80 -21.56 -33.08
C LYS A 2 -20.60 -20.71 -33.45
N LEU A 3 -20.73 -19.39 -33.38
CA LEU A 3 -19.65 -18.44 -33.65
C LEU A 3 -18.62 -18.52 -32.52
N VAL A 4 -17.35 -18.82 -32.84
CA VAL A 4 -16.25 -18.89 -31.86
C VAL A 4 -15.59 -17.52 -31.81
N ARG A 5 -15.55 -16.95 -30.61
CA ARG A 5 -14.92 -15.64 -30.35
C ARG A 5 -13.51 -15.81 -29.80
N CYS A 6 -12.66 -14.88 -30.13
CA CYS A 6 -11.27 -14.83 -29.62
C CYS A 6 -11.26 -14.62 -28.11
N PRO A 7 -10.53 -15.44 -27.34
CA PRO A 7 -10.41 -15.26 -25.89
C PRO A 7 -9.63 -13.99 -25.51
N SER A 8 -8.84 -13.41 -26.42
CA SER A 8 -8.02 -12.22 -26.16
C SER A 8 -8.71 -10.89 -26.49
N CYS A 9 -9.51 -10.84 -27.57
CA CYS A 9 -10.10 -9.57 -28.05
C CYS A 9 -11.60 -9.66 -28.37
N GLY A 10 -12.26 -10.81 -28.15
CA GLY A 10 -13.69 -10.99 -28.40
C GLY A 10 -14.14 -11.09 -29.86
N PHE A 11 -13.28 -10.83 -30.84
CA PHE A 11 -13.59 -10.89 -32.26
C PHE A 11 -13.92 -12.31 -32.74
N ILE A 12 -14.71 -12.43 -33.79
CA ILE A 12 -15.07 -13.73 -34.39
C ILE A 12 -13.82 -14.34 -35.05
N CYS A 13 -13.56 -15.62 -34.72
CA CYS A 13 -12.42 -16.34 -35.20
C CYS A 13 -12.79 -17.27 -36.37
N LYS A 14 -11.82 -17.48 -37.27
CA LYS A 14 -11.91 -18.45 -38.37
C LYS A 14 -11.26 -19.78 -38.00
N LYS A 15 -11.67 -20.88 -38.62
CA LYS A 15 -11.01 -22.18 -38.51
C LYS A 15 -9.60 -22.10 -39.14
N ASN A 16 -8.60 -22.62 -38.44
CA ASN A 16 -7.22 -22.63 -38.87
C ASN A 16 -6.59 -24.02 -38.72
N GLY A 17 -7.09 -24.96 -39.52
CA GLY A 17 -6.60 -26.34 -39.50
C GLY A 17 -6.93 -27.08 -38.19
N LYS A 18 -6.30 -28.26 -38.04
CA LYS A 18 -6.40 -29.11 -36.83
C LYS A 18 -5.01 -29.31 -36.23
N THR A 19 -4.95 -29.61 -34.94
CA THR A 19 -3.73 -30.09 -34.30
C THR A 19 -3.46 -31.55 -34.66
N ASN A 20 -2.24 -32.05 -34.44
CA ASN A 20 -1.91 -33.46 -34.63
C ASN A 20 -2.80 -34.40 -33.81
N ALA A 21 -3.38 -33.92 -32.69
CA ALA A 21 -4.37 -34.66 -31.88
C ALA A 21 -5.82 -34.48 -32.35
N GLY A 22 -6.07 -33.95 -33.57
CA GLY A 22 -7.37 -33.84 -34.18
C GLY A 22 -8.23 -32.64 -33.71
N TYR A 23 -7.76 -31.79 -32.77
CA TYR A 23 -8.53 -30.65 -32.28
C TYR A 23 -8.55 -29.49 -33.27
N GLN A 24 -9.76 -28.87 -33.47
CA GLN A 24 -9.91 -27.69 -34.31
C GLN A 24 -9.09 -26.51 -33.75
N ARG A 25 -8.19 -25.95 -34.57
CA ARG A 25 -7.48 -24.71 -34.31
C ARG A 25 -8.27 -23.52 -34.82
N TRP A 26 -8.30 -22.45 -34.06
CA TRP A 26 -8.96 -21.20 -34.40
C TRP A 26 -7.93 -20.09 -34.51
N TYR A 27 -8.16 -19.14 -35.42
CA TYR A 27 -7.30 -17.99 -35.63
C TYR A 27 -8.12 -16.69 -35.60
N CYS A 28 -7.65 -15.69 -34.88
CA CYS A 28 -8.21 -14.37 -34.82
C CYS A 28 -7.45 -13.43 -35.77
N ASN A 29 -8.12 -12.88 -36.80
CA ASN A 29 -7.50 -11.94 -37.71
C ASN A 29 -7.17 -10.59 -37.05
N GLN A 30 -7.88 -10.22 -35.97
CA GLN A 30 -7.70 -8.94 -35.29
C GLN A 30 -6.44 -8.88 -34.43
N CYS A 31 -6.17 -9.89 -33.62
CA CYS A 31 -5.04 -9.91 -32.70
C CYS A 31 -4.01 -11.00 -33.00
N SER A 32 -4.12 -11.67 -34.16
CA SER A 32 -3.24 -12.76 -34.62
C SER A 32 -3.12 -13.94 -33.64
N CYS A 33 -4.04 -14.05 -32.67
CA CYS A 33 -4.04 -15.14 -31.71
C CYS A 33 -4.52 -16.44 -32.36
N SER A 34 -3.76 -17.53 -32.23
CA SER A 34 -4.16 -18.88 -32.63
C SER A 34 -4.41 -19.70 -31.36
N PHE A 35 -5.58 -20.39 -31.28
CA PHE A 35 -5.93 -21.18 -30.12
C PHE A 35 -6.76 -22.42 -30.48
N THR A 36 -6.87 -23.33 -29.53
CA THR A 36 -7.79 -24.46 -29.59
C THR A 36 -8.70 -24.40 -28.37
N ASN A 37 -9.86 -25.09 -28.41
CA ASN A 37 -10.75 -25.15 -27.25
C ASN A 37 -10.09 -25.72 -25.98
N LYS A 38 -8.93 -26.39 -26.13
CA LYS A 38 -8.12 -26.87 -25.01
C LYS A 38 -7.36 -25.74 -24.28
N VAL A 39 -7.01 -24.65 -25.00
CA VAL A 39 -6.26 -23.49 -24.45
C VAL A 39 -7.15 -22.65 -23.51
N ASN A 40 -8.46 -22.58 -23.79
CA ASN A 40 -9.42 -21.88 -22.92
C ASN A 40 -9.52 -22.44 -21.49
N LYS A 41 -9.05 -23.65 -21.23
CA LYS A 41 -9.05 -24.20 -19.86
C LYS A 41 -8.12 -23.44 -18.91
N THR A 42 -7.01 -22.88 -19.39
CA THR A 42 -6.07 -22.14 -18.55
C THR A 42 -6.67 -20.81 -18.14
N ASN A 43 -7.36 -20.10 -19.02
CA ASN A 43 -8.08 -18.86 -18.67
C ASN A 43 -9.18 -19.12 -17.63
N ASN A 44 -9.96 -20.20 -17.82
CA ASN A 44 -10.99 -20.61 -16.86
C ASN A 44 -10.36 -21.05 -15.51
N ASN A 45 -9.19 -21.66 -15.53
CA ASN A 45 -8.48 -22.03 -14.31
C ASN A 45 -7.93 -20.79 -13.58
N LEU A 46 -7.49 -19.74 -14.30
CA LEU A 46 -7.10 -18.48 -13.67
C LEU A 46 -8.32 -17.80 -13.04
N GLN A 47 -9.45 -17.75 -13.74
CA GLN A 47 -10.70 -17.23 -13.17
C GLN A 47 -11.09 -17.98 -11.90
N MET A 48 -11.10 -19.32 -11.95
CA MET A 48 -11.39 -20.16 -10.79
C MET A 48 -10.41 -19.92 -9.62
N PHE A 49 -9.13 -19.65 -9.92
CA PHE A 49 -8.14 -19.27 -8.92
C PHE A 49 -8.45 -17.92 -8.27
N LEU A 50 -8.80 -16.89 -9.06
CA LEU A 50 -9.16 -15.56 -8.57
C LEU A 50 -10.47 -15.59 -7.78
N ASP A 51 -11.49 -16.31 -8.24
CA ASP A 51 -12.77 -16.47 -7.54
C ASP A 51 -12.57 -17.16 -6.17
N TRP A 52 -11.71 -18.17 -6.11
CA TRP A 52 -11.33 -18.79 -4.84
C TRP A 52 -10.54 -17.82 -3.96
N LEU A 53 -9.53 -17.13 -4.52
CA LEU A 53 -8.63 -16.27 -3.75
C LEU A 53 -9.39 -15.09 -3.10
N PHE A 54 -10.34 -14.51 -3.81
CA PHE A 54 -11.15 -13.38 -3.32
C PHE A 54 -12.42 -13.83 -2.59
N GLY A 55 -12.77 -15.09 -2.71
CA GLY A 55 -13.93 -15.69 -2.07
C GLY A 55 -13.69 -16.11 -0.61
N LYS A 56 -14.69 -16.77 -0.06
CA LYS A 56 -14.68 -17.29 1.32
C LYS A 56 -14.44 -18.82 1.39
N TYR A 57 -14.35 -19.47 0.25
CA TYR A 57 -14.22 -20.91 0.17
C TYR A 57 -12.82 -21.37 0.56
N THR A 58 -12.73 -22.47 1.31
CA THR A 58 -11.47 -23.17 1.56
C THR A 58 -11.08 -24.01 0.34
N GLN A 59 -9.85 -24.53 0.30
CA GLN A 59 -9.46 -25.43 -0.78
C GLN A 59 -10.22 -26.77 -0.73
N LEU A 60 -10.69 -27.19 0.44
CA LEU A 60 -11.48 -28.43 0.61
C LEU A 60 -12.86 -28.30 -0.01
N ASP A 61 -13.43 -27.11 -0.06
CA ASP A 61 -14.73 -26.85 -0.68
C ASP A 61 -14.66 -26.89 -2.23
N MET A 62 -13.44 -26.93 -2.79
CA MET A 62 -13.23 -26.98 -4.23
C MET A 62 -13.21 -28.41 -4.76
N SER A 63 -13.48 -28.58 -6.05
CA SER A 63 -13.59 -29.88 -6.71
C SER A 63 -12.44 -30.83 -6.36
N GLY A 64 -12.78 -32.10 -6.00
CA GLY A 64 -11.84 -33.14 -5.66
C GLY A 64 -11.07 -32.87 -4.36
N ASP A 65 -11.76 -32.41 -3.31
CA ASP A 65 -11.21 -32.05 -1.99
C ASP A 65 -9.96 -31.18 -2.08
N GLY A 66 -10.00 -30.26 -3.03
CA GLY A 66 -8.93 -29.31 -3.32
C GLY A 66 -7.73 -29.88 -4.09
N ARG A 67 -7.60 -31.21 -4.27
CA ARG A 67 -6.47 -31.80 -5.00
C ARG A 67 -6.48 -31.42 -6.48
N SER A 68 -7.63 -31.57 -7.14
CA SER A 68 -7.80 -31.16 -8.54
C SER A 68 -7.66 -29.65 -8.72
N PHE A 69 -8.21 -28.88 -7.79
CA PHE A 69 -8.06 -27.43 -7.74
C PHE A 69 -6.58 -27.01 -7.67
N ARG A 70 -5.82 -27.50 -6.67
CA ARG A 70 -4.39 -27.19 -6.52
C ARG A 70 -3.58 -27.51 -7.77
N ARG A 71 -3.81 -28.69 -8.39
CA ARG A 71 -3.12 -29.08 -9.62
C ARG A 71 -3.36 -28.12 -10.79
N LYS A 72 -4.59 -27.59 -10.91
CA LYS A 72 -4.97 -26.66 -11.99
C LYS A 72 -4.49 -25.22 -11.73
N THR A 73 -4.35 -24.82 -10.48
CA THR A 73 -4.13 -23.42 -10.09
C THR A 73 -2.72 -23.12 -9.57
N SER A 74 -1.92 -24.16 -9.25
CA SER A 74 -0.56 -24.00 -8.69
C SER A 74 0.34 -23.09 -9.53
N GLN A 75 0.23 -23.17 -10.87
CA GLN A 75 1.01 -22.34 -11.80
C GLN A 75 0.78 -20.83 -11.65
N PHE A 76 -0.40 -20.40 -11.15
CA PHE A 76 -0.71 -18.96 -10.99
C PHE A 76 -0.01 -18.34 -9.80
N TRP A 77 0.52 -19.16 -8.88
CA TRP A 77 1.40 -18.70 -7.82
C TRP A 77 2.82 -18.36 -8.33
N ASP A 78 3.15 -18.72 -9.57
CA ASP A 78 4.40 -18.35 -10.21
C ASP A 78 4.35 -16.92 -10.80
N LEU A 79 3.15 -16.38 -11.02
CA LEU A 79 2.94 -15.05 -11.60
C LEU A 79 3.07 -13.93 -10.57
N TRP A 80 3.61 -12.80 -11.01
CA TRP A 80 3.69 -11.56 -10.25
C TRP A 80 2.82 -10.47 -10.88
N PRO A 81 1.63 -10.19 -10.34
CA PRO A 81 0.78 -9.09 -10.80
C PRO A 81 1.41 -7.75 -10.37
N LEU A 82 2.20 -7.16 -11.25
CA LEU A 82 2.86 -5.88 -11.01
C LEU A 82 1.91 -4.71 -11.23
N PRO A 83 2.12 -3.56 -10.55
CA PRO A 83 1.30 -2.38 -10.72
C PRO A 83 1.33 -1.91 -12.19
N PRO A 84 0.17 -1.66 -12.81
CA PRO A 84 0.12 -1.05 -14.13
C PRO A 84 0.64 0.39 -14.07
N LYS A 85 1.08 0.92 -15.22
CA LYS A 85 1.37 2.35 -15.33
C LYS A 85 0.05 3.11 -15.35
N VAL A 86 -0.16 3.99 -14.36
CA VAL A 86 -1.35 4.83 -14.27
C VAL A 86 -1.01 6.22 -14.78
N GLU A 87 -1.54 6.60 -15.93
CA GLU A 87 -1.26 7.90 -16.57
C GLU A 87 -2.21 9.01 -16.10
N SER A 88 -3.39 8.64 -15.62
CA SER A 88 -4.37 9.60 -15.10
C SER A 88 -3.98 10.14 -13.74
N SER A 89 -4.03 11.47 -13.57
CA SER A 89 -3.88 12.09 -12.25
C SER A 89 -5.17 11.97 -11.45
N SER A 90 -5.04 11.67 -10.16
CA SER A 90 -6.15 11.69 -9.22
C SER A 90 -6.03 12.93 -8.34
N SER A 91 -7.13 13.67 -8.13
CA SER A 91 -7.10 14.86 -7.27
C SER A 91 -6.82 14.52 -5.81
N VAL A 92 -7.40 13.42 -5.32
CA VAL A 92 -7.22 12.92 -3.95
C VAL A 92 -6.75 11.48 -3.98
N VAL A 93 -5.71 11.17 -3.21
CA VAL A 93 -5.22 9.81 -2.99
C VAL A 93 -5.11 9.48 -1.52
N PHE A 94 -5.21 8.19 -1.22
CA PHE A 94 -5.09 7.61 0.11
C PHE A 94 -3.90 6.67 0.12
N VAL A 95 -3.11 6.73 1.17
CA VAL A 95 -1.93 5.89 1.35
C VAL A 95 -1.94 5.22 2.71
N ASP A 96 -1.57 3.95 2.72
CA ASP A 96 -1.43 3.17 3.95
C ASP A 96 -0.58 1.92 3.69
N GLY A 97 -0.03 1.33 4.76
CA GLY A 97 0.70 0.08 4.73
C GLY A 97 -0.09 -1.09 5.31
N ILE A 98 -0.02 -2.25 4.67
CA ILE A 98 -0.52 -3.50 5.25
C ILE A 98 0.64 -4.40 5.64
N TYR A 99 0.76 -4.73 6.93
CA TYR A 99 1.80 -5.62 7.44
C TYR A 99 1.38 -7.09 7.32
N LEU A 100 2.26 -7.91 6.78
CA LEU A 100 2.13 -9.36 6.68
C LEU A 100 2.97 -10.01 7.78
N ALA A 101 2.40 -10.12 8.97
CA ALA A 101 3.09 -10.43 10.22
C ALA A 101 4.21 -9.39 10.48
N ARG A 102 5.43 -9.85 10.80
CA ARG A 102 6.61 -8.98 11.01
C ARG A 102 7.62 -9.07 9.86
N ASN A 103 7.26 -9.74 8.77
CA ASN A 103 8.22 -10.15 7.74
C ASN A 103 8.15 -9.29 6.49
N ALA A 104 7.01 -8.67 6.19
CA ALA A 104 6.83 -7.79 5.05
C ALA A 104 5.74 -6.76 5.31
N CYS A 105 5.85 -5.64 4.62
CA CYS A 105 4.83 -4.61 4.51
C CYS A 105 4.55 -4.34 3.03
N ILE A 106 3.29 -4.17 2.66
CA ILE A 106 2.92 -3.73 1.33
C ILE A 106 2.32 -2.33 1.46
N LEU A 107 3.02 -1.36 0.90
CA LEU A 107 2.56 0.01 0.77
C LEU A 107 1.54 0.09 -0.36
N ILE A 108 0.42 0.75 -0.14
CA ILE A 108 -0.67 0.86 -1.11
C ILE A 108 -1.04 2.32 -1.26
N CYS A 109 -1.24 2.74 -2.51
CA CYS A 109 -1.82 4.02 -2.88
C CYS A 109 -3.10 3.75 -3.69
N CYS A 110 -4.21 4.36 -3.30
CA CYS A 110 -5.48 4.27 -4.02
C CYS A 110 -6.14 5.65 -4.13
N ASN A 111 -7.06 5.80 -5.08
CA ASN A 111 -8.04 6.89 -5.10
C ASN A 111 -9.39 6.41 -4.57
N GLU A 112 -10.47 7.11 -4.82
CA GLU A 112 -11.81 6.75 -4.36
C GLU A 112 -12.31 5.43 -4.94
N THR A 113 -11.87 5.05 -6.14
CA THR A 113 -12.41 3.91 -6.90
C THR A 113 -11.43 2.77 -7.06
N HIS A 114 -10.14 3.07 -7.31
CA HIS A 114 -9.13 2.09 -7.73
C HIS A 114 -7.86 2.12 -6.89
N VAL A 115 -7.15 1.01 -6.87
CA VAL A 115 -5.77 0.94 -6.41
C VAL A 115 -4.86 1.44 -7.54
N LEU A 116 -4.07 2.48 -7.25
CA LEU A 116 -3.18 3.11 -8.23
C LEU A 116 -1.79 2.50 -8.28
N GLY A 117 -1.35 1.93 -7.15
CA GLY A 117 -0.05 1.29 -7.06
C GLY A 117 0.20 0.65 -5.71
N TRP A 118 1.17 -0.25 -5.68
CA TRP A 118 1.63 -0.94 -4.47
C TRP A 118 3.12 -1.26 -4.56
N TYR A 119 3.74 -1.40 -3.39
CA TYR A 119 5.16 -1.68 -3.27
C TYR A 119 5.44 -2.55 -2.05
N VAL A 120 6.20 -3.63 -2.21
CA VAL A 120 6.57 -4.51 -1.10
C VAL A 120 7.90 -4.06 -0.49
N CYS A 121 7.96 -4.03 0.84
CA CYS A 121 9.16 -3.74 1.61
C CYS A 121 9.13 -4.52 2.94
N ARG A 122 10.22 -4.51 3.69
CA ARG A 122 10.27 -5.17 4.99
C ARG A 122 9.47 -4.38 6.04
N TYR A 123 9.62 -3.05 6.04
CA TYR A 123 8.92 -2.10 6.90
C TYR A 123 8.76 -0.75 6.18
N GLU A 124 7.86 0.08 6.69
CA GLU A 124 7.60 1.39 6.10
C GLU A 124 8.77 2.35 6.34
N HIS A 125 9.47 2.71 5.28
CA HIS A 125 10.54 3.70 5.30
C HIS A 125 10.45 4.65 4.10
N SER A 126 11.16 5.77 4.16
CA SER A 126 11.01 6.84 3.17
C SER A 126 11.38 6.42 1.75
N LYS A 127 12.43 5.62 1.57
CA LYS A 127 12.85 5.14 0.23
C LYS A 127 11.79 4.24 -0.42
N ALA A 128 11.15 3.35 0.35
CA ALA A 128 10.07 2.49 -0.17
C ALA A 128 8.86 3.33 -0.59
N TRP A 129 8.47 4.33 0.22
CA TRP A 129 7.44 5.28 -0.16
C TRP A 129 7.83 6.11 -1.40
N GLU A 130 9.08 6.59 -1.49
CA GLU A 130 9.57 7.28 -2.69
C GLU A 130 9.46 6.41 -3.95
N ALA A 131 9.83 5.13 -3.85
CA ALA A 131 9.74 4.19 -4.97
C ALA A 131 8.29 4.00 -5.45
N LEU A 132 7.32 3.91 -4.52
CA LEU A 132 5.90 3.85 -4.86
C LEU A 132 5.41 5.16 -5.48
N LEU A 133 5.66 6.31 -4.80
CA LEU A 133 5.11 7.60 -5.21
C LEU A 133 5.63 8.07 -6.58
N ARG A 134 6.89 7.77 -6.93
CA ARG A 134 7.47 8.11 -8.26
C ARG A 134 6.76 7.45 -9.43
N ARG A 135 5.97 6.39 -9.19
CA ARG A 135 5.23 5.64 -10.22
C ARG A 135 3.81 6.18 -10.44
N ILE A 136 3.39 7.15 -9.64
CA ILE A 136 2.03 7.68 -9.64
C ILE A 136 2.12 9.19 -9.82
N SER A 137 1.24 9.77 -10.63
CA SER A 137 1.17 11.22 -10.82
C SER A 137 0.83 11.94 -9.51
N SER A 138 1.44 13.12 -9.28
CA SER A 138 1.21 13.90 -8.06
C SER A 138 -0.26 14.32 -7.93
N PRO A 139 -0.92 14.01 -6.82
CA PRO A 139 -2.29 14.47 -6.55
C PRO A 139 -2.31 15.92 -6.03
N THR A 140 -3.50 16.49 -5.92
CA THR A 140 -3.71 17.75 -5.21
C THR A 140 -3.62 17.53 -3.69
N VAL A 141 -4.26 16.47 -3.18
CA VAL A 141 -4.30 16.13 -1.74
C VAL A 141 -3.97 14.66 -1.52
N VAL A 142 -3.20 14.40 -0.47
CA VAL A 142 -2.94 13.05 0.04
C VAL A 142 -3.50 12.90 1.44
N VAL A 143 -4.30 11.87 1.66
CA VAL A 143 -4.78 11.48 3.00
C VAL A 143 -3.93 10.35 3.55
N SER A 144 -3.37 10.52 4.75
CA SER A 144 -2.54 9.47 5.38
C SER A 144 -2.69 9.41 6.89
N ASP A 145 -2.25 8.30 7.47
CA ASP A 145 -2.11 8.11 8.91
C ASP A 145 -0.97 8.93 9.55
N GLY A 146 -0.09 9.52 8.73
CA GLY A 146 0.98 10.44 9.13
C GLY A 146 2.29 9.76 9.52
N GLY A 147 2.58 8.58 9.02
CA GLY A 147 3.88 7.91 9.16
C GLY A 147 5.05 8.83 8.77
N THR A 148 6.13 8.82 9.56
CA THR A 148 7.28 9.73 9.33
C THR A 148 8.01 9.42 8.02
N GLY A 149 8.12 8.14 7.66
CA GLY A 149 8.71 7.69 6.40
C GLY A 149 7.95 8.24 5.20
N PHE A 150 6.60 8.14 5.23
CA PHE A 150 5.75 8.71 4.21
C PHE A 150 5.88 10.23 4.09
N GLN A 151 5.86 10.97 5.22
CA GLN A 151 5.99 12.43 5.18
C GLN A 151 7.31 12.91 4.56
N LYS A 152 8.42 12.19 4.78
CA LYS A 152 9.71 12.49 4.11
C LYS A 152 9.62 12.25 2.61
N ALA A 153 9.05 11.13 2.18
CA ALA A 153 8.87 10.80 0.78
C ALA A 153 7.94 11.78 0.06
N LEU A 154 6.82 12.16 0.70
CA LEU A 154 5.86 13.13 0.17
C LEU A 154 6.54 14.46 -0.19
N LYS A 155 7.32 15.02 0.74
CA LYS A 155 8.03 16.28 0.53
C LYS A 155 9.03 16.22 -0.64
N LYS A 156 9.62 15.05 -0.86
CA LYS A 156 10.63 14.85 -1.90
C LYS A 156 10.02 14.58 -3.28
N VAL A 157 8.96 13.78 -3.34
CA VAL A 157 8.38 13.31 -4.60
C VAL A 157 7.20 14.17 -5.04
N TRP A 158 6.33 14.56 -4.12
CA TRP A 158 5.15 15.38 -4.39
C TRP A 158 5.12 16.68 -3.54
N PRO A 159 6.10 17.57 -3.71
CA PRO A 159 6.27 18.76 -2.86
C PRO A 159 5.09 19.74 -2.89
N LYS A 160 4.28 19.70 -3.97
CA LYS A 160 3.10 20.56 -4.15
C LYS A 160 1.81 19.95 -3.58
N ALA A 161 1.79 18.65 -3.30
CA ALA A 161 0.61 17.99 -2.79
C ALA A 161 0.35 18.39 -1.32
N LYS A 162 -0.91 18.75 -1.01
CA LYS A 162 -1.33 19.07 0.36
C LYS A 162 -1.56 17.76 1.13
N LEU A 163 -1.13 17.73 2.39
CA LEU A 163 -1.34 16.58 3.27
C LEU A 163 -2.57 16.79 4.13
N GLN A 164 -3.51 15.84 4.09
CA GLN A 164 -4.55 15.69 5.09
C GLN A 164 -4.15 14.57 6.05
N ARG A 165 -3.92 14.91 7.29
CA ARG A 165 -3.72 13.95 8.38
C ARG A 165 -5.06 13.30 8.77
N CYS A 166 -5.15 11.99 8.76
CA CYS A 166 -6.34 11.29 9.23
C CYS A 166 -6.69 11.70 10.67
N LEU A 167 -7.85 12.33 10.87
CA LEU A 167 -8.27 12.83 12.19
C LEU A 167 -8.46 11.68 13.19
N PHE A 168 -8.96 10.55 12.73
CA PHE A 168 -9.10 9.36 13.57
C PHE A 168 -7.75 8.89 14.14
N HIS A 169 -6.70 8.85 13.32
CA HIS A 169 -5.36 8.51 13.78
C HIS A 169 -4.75 9.58 14.69
N ALA A 170 -5.04 10.85 14.44
CA ALA A 170 -4.63 11.93 15.35
C ALA A 170 -5.27 11.75 16.74
N PHE A 171 -6.58 11.47 16.79
CA PHE A 171 -7.28 11.11 18.03
C PHE A 171 -6.70 9.85 18.68
N GLN A 172 -6.52 8.76 17.94
CA GLN A 172 -5.96 7.51 18.46
C GLN A 172 -4.55 7.70 19.05
N GLN A 173 -3.76 8.60 18.52
CA GLN A 173 -2.45 8.94 19.04
C GLN A 173 -2.55 9.58 20.44
N VAL A 174 -3.46 10.53 20.64
CA VAL A 174 -3.71 11.13 21.96
C VAL A 174 -4.27 10.08 22.91
N LYS A 175 -5.27 9.33 22.49
CA LYS A 175 -5.88 8.24 23.26
C LYS A 175 -4.86 7.22 23.77
N ARG A 176 -3.81 6.92 22.99
CA ARG A 176 -2.72 6.04 23.41
C ARG A 176 -1.96 6.58 24.63
N TYR A 177 -1.82 7.89 24.72
CA TYR A 177 -1.15 8.55 25.83
C TYR A 177 -2.06 8.79 27.03
N THR A 178 -3.30 9.25 26.82
CA THR A 178 -4.26 9.57 27.88
C THR A 178 -4.97 8.33 28.42
N THR A 179 -5.01 7.24 27.68
CA THR A 179 -5.89 6.05 27.87
C THR A 179 -7.38 6.35 27.57
N ILE A 180 -8.24 5.34 27.70
CA ILE A 180 -9.70 5.49 27.51
C ILE A 180 -10.37 6.15 28.74
N ARG A 181 -9.77 5.96 29.92
CA ARG A 181 -10.24 6.47 31.20
C ARG A 181 -9.09 7.21 31.89
N PRO A 182 -8.85 8.47 31.52
CA PRO A 182 -7.80 9.28 32.16
C PRO A 182 -8.16 9.50 33.64
N LYS A 183 -7.13 9.49 34.50
CA LYS A 183 -7.31 9.63 35.94
C LYS A 183 -7.20 11.08 36.43
N THR A 184 -6.63 11.98 35.64
CA THR A 184 -6.39 13.37 36.01
C THR A 184 -7.37 14.28 35.26
N ILE A 185 -7.74 15.43 35.85
CA ILE A 185 -8.58 16.43 35.20
C ILE A 185 -7.96 16.85 33.86
N ALA A 186 -6.66 17.17 33.87
CA ALA A 186 -5.92 17.51 32.64
C ALA A 186 -6.01 16.42 31.57
N GLY A 187 -5.91 15.16 31.97
CA GLY A 187 -6.06 14.02 31.05
C GLY A 187 -7.46 13.86 30.50
N CYS A 188 -8.49 14.03 31.33
CA CYS A 188 -9.90 13.98 30.91
C CYS A 188 -10.22 15.08 29.89
N GLU A 189 -9.81 16.31 30.18
CA GLU A 189 -10.00 17.44 29.28
C GLU A 189 -9.26 17.24 27.93
N LEU A 190 -7.98 16.82 27.94
CA LEU A 190 -7.22 16.60 26.73
C LEU A 190 -7.80 15.47 25.87
N TYR A 191 -8.29 14.41 26.52
CA TYR A 191 -8.99 13.33 25.83
C TYR A 191 -10.31 13.83 25.19
N GLY A 192 -11.07 14.67 25.88
CA GLY A 192 -12.27 15.33 25.35
C GLY A 192 -11.95 16.18 24.13
N ILE A 193 -10.98 17.09 24.24
CA ILE A 193 -10.51 17.93 23.13
C ILE A 193 -10.08 17.08 21.92
N ALA A 194 -9.34 15.99 22.16
CA ALA A 194 -8.91 15.13 21.07
C ALA A 194 -10.09 14.37 20.42
N ARG A 195 -11.11 14.01 21.19
CA ARG A 195 -12.34 13.37 20.67
C ARG A 195 -13.14 14.35 19.82
N ASP A 196 -13.25 15.61 20.26
CA ASP A 196 -13.97 16.67 19.55
C ASP A 196 -13.38 16.97 18.17
N LEU A 197 -12.09 16.63 17.95
CA LEU A 197 -11.46 16.69 16.62
C LEU A 197 -12.25 15.94 15.54
N LEU A 198 -12.93 14.85 15.91
CA LEU A 198 -13.69 14.01 14.99
C LEU A 198 -15.02 14.62 14.54
N THR A 199 -15.49 15.68 15.21
CA THR A 199 -16.78 16.34 14.94
C THR A 199 -16.62 17.71 14.28
N ILE A 200 -15.43 18.08 13.87
CA ILE A 200 -15.16 19.35 13.22
C ILE A 200 -15.59 19.27 11.75
N HIS A 201 -16.48 20.17 11.34
CA HIS A 201 -17.00 20.23 9.97
C HIS A 201 -16.88 21.62 9.33
N THR A 202 -16.46 22.65 10.08
CA THR A 202 -16.33 24.02 9.61
C THR A 202 -15.00 24.64 10.04
N GLN A 203 -14.56 25.67 9.33
CA GLN A 203 -13.34 26.42 9.68
C GLN A 203 -13.44 27.06 11.05
N ASP A 204 -14.62 27.62 11.41
CA ASP A 204 -14.85 28.24 12.73
C ASP A 204 -14.71 27.22 13.85
N HIS A 205 -15.23 26.02 13.66
CA HIS A 205 -15.04 24.94 14.63
C HIS A 205 -13.57 24.53 14.75
N ALA A 206 -12.84 24.49 13.63
CA ALA A 206 -11.40 24.20 13.64
C ALA A 206 -10.61 25.28 14.41
N VAL A 207 -10.92 26.56 14.21
CA VAL A 207 -10.30 27.68 14.96
C VAL A 207 -10.59 27.55 16.46
N LYS A 208 -11.84 27.35 16.84
CA LYS A 208 -12.24 27.16 18.26
C LYS A 208 -11.53 25.95 18.87
N TRP A 209 -11.42 24.86 18.13
CA TRP A 209 -10.71 23.67 18.58
C TRP A 209 -9.22 23.95 18.84
N VAL A 210 -8.54 24.65 17.93
CA VAL A 210 -7.12 25.07 18.11
C VAL A 210 -6.98 25.95 19.35
N GLN A 211 -7.89 26.90 19.55
CA GLN A 211 -7.93 27.77 20.76
C GLN A 211 -8.09 26.94 22.03
N ASN A 212 -8.96 25.92 22.01
CA ASN A 212 -9.16 25.01 23.15
C ASN A 212 -7.89 24.24 23.50
N VAL A 213 -7.15 23.72 22.49
CA VAL A 213 -5.86 23.06 22.72
C VAL A 213 -4.86 24.02 23.36
N MET A 214 -4.75 25.25 22.87
CA MET A 214 -3.81 26.26 23.40
C MET A 214 -4.22 26.71 24.82
N SER A 215 -5.49 26.93 25.07
CA SER A 215 -6.02 27.29 26.40
C SER A 215 -5.78 26.16 27.41
N TRP A 216 -5.96 24.90 27.00
CA TRP A 216 -5.65 23.74 27.84
C TRP A 216 -4.17 23.71 28.23
N LYS A 217 -3.27 23.95 27.29
CA LYS A 217 -1.82 24.01 27.52
C LYS A 217 -1.46 25.08 28.57
N VAL A 218 -2.04 26.26 28.45
CA VAL A 218 -1.80 27.36 29.40
C VAL A 218 -2.33 27.02 30.79
N ARG A 219 -3.58 26.53 30.90
CA ARG A 219 -4.20 26.17 32.19
C ARG A 219 -3.42 25.10 32.96
N HIS A 220 -2.92 24.11 32.26
CA HIS A 220 -2.24 22.97 32.90
C HIS A 220 -0.71 23.08 32.92
N ARG A 221 -0.15 24.26 32.59
CA ARG A 221 1.31 24.47 32.50
C ARG A 221 2.03 24.09 33.79
N VAL A 222 1.54 24.54 34.95
CA VAL A 222 2.14 24.27 36.26
C VAL A 222 2.07 22.78 36.58
N PHE A 223 0.90 22.17 36.39
CA PHE A 223 0.70 20.72 36.60
C PHE A 223 1.64 19.88 35.71
N LEU A 224 1.82 20.25 34.46
CA LEU A 224 2.69 19.52 33.52
C LEU A 224 4.18 19.71 33.83
N SER A 225 4.57 20.77 34.56
CA SER A 225 5.94 21.02 34.97
C SER A 225 6.39 20.22 36.22
N GLU A 226 5.46 19.49 36.86
CA GLU A 226 5.81 18.63 38.00
C GLU A 226 6.83 17.57 37.60
N MET A 227 7.87 17.42 38.43
CA MET A 227 8.96 16.45 38.24
C MET A 227 8.82 15.29 39.22
N THR A 228 9.35 14.14 38.88
CA THR A 228 9.47 12.96 39.72
C THR A 228 10.84 12.32 39.56
N VAL A 229 11.28 11.61 40.58
CA VAL A 229 12.53 10.83 40.53
C VAL A 229 12.12 9.37 40.29
N ASP A 230 12.77 8.71 39.34
CA ASP A 230 12.53 7.29 39.08
C ASP A 230 13.39 6.40 40.00
N GLU A 231 13.22 5.08 39.91
CA GLU A 231 13.92 4.09 40.73
C GLU A 231 15.47 4.15 40.58
N ASN A 232 15.95 4.71 39.46
CA ASN A 232 17.36 4.89 39.15
C ASN A 232 17.91 6.29 39.59
N GLY A 233 17.09 7.09 40.28
CA GLY A 233 17.47 8.45 40.70
C GLY A 233 17.38 9.51 39.56
N THR A 234 16.87 9.16 38.39
CA THR A 234 16.77 10.09 37.25
C THR A 234 15.52 10.99 37.40
N ILE A 235 15.73 12.30 37.32
CA ILE A 235 14.65 13.31 37.33
C ILE A 235 13.97 13.32 35.97
N ARG A 236 12.63 13.16 35.95
CA ARG A 236 11.84 13.19 34.73
C ARG A 236 10.46 13.83 34.97
N PRO A 237 9.78 14.34 33.92
CA PRO A 237 8.45 14.89 34.07
C PRO A 237 7.49 13.82 34.60
N LYS A 238 6.76 14.15 35.69
CA LYS A 238 5.77 13.27 36.30
C LYS A 238 4.62 12.93 35.33
N HIS A 239 4.26 13.89 34.47
CA HIS A 239 3.16 13.80 33.52
C HIS A 239 3.64 13.60 32.06
N GLU A 240 4.76 12.89 31.86
CA GLU A 240 5.41 12.71 30.55
C GLU A 240 4.44 12.28 29.44
N ARG A 241 3.49 11.40 29.76
CA ARG A 241 2.50 10.92 28.76
C ARG A 241 1.57 12.04 28.30
N LEU A 242 1.09 12.91 29.20
CA LEU A 242 0.26 14.05 28.80
C LEU A 242 1.04 15.08 28.00
N ILE A 243 2.31 15.32 28.35
CA ILE A 243 3.23 16.18 27.60
C ILE A 243 3.42 15.62 26.18
N LYS A 244 3.61 14.31 26.03
CA LYS A 244 3.70 13.66 24.70
C LYS A 244 2.39 13.79 23.91
N ALA A 245 1.25 13.67 24.57
CA ALA A 245 -0.06 13.86 23.93
C ALA A 245 -0.24 15.29 23.42
N GLU A 246 0.01 16.29 24.27
CA GLU A 246 -0.05 17.72 23.92
C GLU A 246 0.90 18.03 22.77
N ASN A 247 2.17 17.67 22.90
CA ASN A 247 3.18 17.90 21.87
C ASN A 247 2.80 17.29 20.52
N SER A 248 2.10 16.14 20.53
CA SER A 248 1.62 15.51 19.30
C SER A 248 0.58 16.36 18.59
N LEU A 249 -0.38 16.95 19.32
CA LEU A 249 -1.40 17.84 18.76
C LEU A 249 -0.81 19.15 18.27
N VAL A 250 0.02 19.81 19.09
CA VAL A 250 0.69 21.07 18.74
C VAL A 250 1.53 20.89 17.47
N LYS A 251 2.27 19.79 17.36
CA LYS A 251 3.04 19.47 16.15
C LYS A 251 2.18 19.35 14.90
N LEU A 252 0.98 18.75 15.02
CA LEU A 252 0.06 18.63 13.88
C LEU A 252 -0.60 19.96 13.52
N ILE A 253 -0.93 20.80 14.51
CA ILE A 253 -1.42 22.17 14.30
C ILE A 253 -0.37 22.99 13.55
N ASN A 254 0.88 22.99 14.03
CA ASN A 254 1.99 23.73 13.39
C ASN A 254 2.28 23.27 11.96
N LYS A 255 2.08 21.99 11.66
CA LYS A 255 2.20 21.44 10.30
C LYS A 255 1.03 21.80 9.39
N ARG A 256 -0.05 22.38 9.90
CA ARG A 256 -1.27 22.75 9.16
C ARG A 256 -1.84 21.61 8.31
N CYS A 257 -1.80 20.39 8.83
CA CYS A 257 -2.23 19.18 8.07
C CYS A 257 -3.50 18.51 8.62
N LEU A 258 -4.13 19.07 9.66
CA LEU A 258 -5.35 18.52 10.26
C LEU A 258 -6.62 18.90 9.51
N PHE A 259 -6.67 20.10 8.97
CA PHE A 259 -7.89 20.72 8.43
C PHE A 259 -7.79 21.02 6.93
N THR A 260 -6.95 20.30 6.20
CA THR A 260 -6.84 20.44 4.74
C THR A 260 -8.18 20.17 4.05
N TYR A 261 -9.01 19.28 4.60
CA TYR A 261 -10.34 18.98 4.07
C TYR A 261 -11.36 20.16 4.19
N LEU A 262 -11.07 21.17 4.99
CA LEU A 262 -11.85 22.41 5.10
C LEU A 262 -11.32 23.54 4.20
N ASP A 263 -10.26 23.31 3.46
CA ASP A 263 -9.65 24.31 2.61
C ASP A 263 -10.51 24.56 1.37
N THR A 264 -11.20 25.70 1.38
CA THR A 264 -12.08 26.14 0.28
C THR A 264 -11.34 26.48 -1.02
N SER A 265 -10.01 26.61 -0.98
CA SER A 265 -9.20 26.80 -2.18
C SER A 265 -8.96 25.51 -2.97
N LEU A 266 -9.32 24.35 -2.42
CA LEU A 266 -9.23 23.08 -3.13
C LEU A 266 -10.33 22.95 -4.18
N THR A 267 -9.95 22.49 -5.37
CA THR A 267 -10.89 22.18 -6.46
C THR A 267 -11.52 20.80 -6.33
N CYS A 268 -11.23 20.07 -5.24
CA CYS A 268 -11.70 18.72 -4.99
C CYS A 268 -12.17 18.55 -3.54
N THR A 269 -13.12 17.65 -3.32
CA THR A 269 -13.55 17.26 -1.98
C THR A 269 -12.52 16.32 -1.38
N CYS A 270 -12.03 16.64 -0.18
CA CYS A 270 -11.08 15.81 0.56
C CYS A 270 -11.74 15.31 1.84
N PRO A 271 -11.72 14.00 2.15
CA PRO A 271 -12.24 13.49 3.41
C PRO A 271 -11.26 13.74 4.57
N ALA A 272 -11.81 13.92 5.76
CA ALA A 272 -11.06 14.14 7.00
C ALA A 272 -10.30 12.90 7.50
N THR A 273 -10.68 11.70 7.02
CA THR A 273 -10.17 10.41 7.50
C THR A 273 -9.66 9.53 6.38
N ASN A 274 -8.80 8.57 6.73
CA ASN A 274 -8.22 7.59 5.81
C ASN A 274 -9.10 6.33 5.65
N ASN A 275 -10.40 6.42 5.96
CA ASN A 275 -11.30 5.26 5.98
C ASN A 275 -11.43 4.58 4.60
N ARG A 276 -11.23 5.31 3.50
CA ARG A 276 -11.26 4.73 2.15
C ARG A 276 -10.25 3.59 1.99
N ILE A 277 -9.04 3.75 2.49
CA ILE A 277 -8.02 2.69 2.40
C ILE A 277 -8.09 1.73 3.59
N GLU A 278 -8.30 2.20 4.80
CA GLU A 278 -8.32 1.36 6.00
C GLU A 278 -9.56 0.46 6.08
N GLY A 279 -10.74 1.05 5.98
CA GLY A 279 -12.04 0.36 6.01
C GLY A 279 -12.41 -0.28 4.66
N GLY A 280 -11.94 0.29 3.55
CA GLY A 280 -12.14 -0.23 2.20
C GLY A 280 -11.09 -1.27 1.81
N VAL A 281 -9.93 -0.82 1.34
CA VAL A 281 -8.89 -1.68 0.76
C VAL A 281 -8.29 -2.64 1.80
N ASN A 282 -7.75 -2.12 2.89
CA ASN A 282 -7.05 -2.93 3.90
C ASN A 282 -7.97 -3.87 4.66
N ALA A 283 -9.23 -3.50 4.88
CA ALA A 283 -10.20 -4.39 5.51
C ALA A 283 -10.50 -5.62 4.64
N GLN A 284 -10.66 -5.43 3.33
CA GLN A 284 -10.89 -6.52 2.38
C GLN A 284 -9.64 -7.42 2.25
N LEU A 285 -8.45 -6.83 2.17
CA LEU A 285 -7.19 -7.57 2.15
C LEU A 285 -7.00 -8.41 3.42
N ARG A 286 -7.27 -7.84 4.60
CA ARG A 286 -7.22 -8.58 5.87
C ARG A 286 -8.25 -9.70 5.93
N ALA A 287 -9.45 -9.50 5.40
CA ALA A 287 -10.47 -10.55 5.31
C ALA A 287 -10.03 -11.69 4.39
N MET A 288 -9.53 -11.38 3.19
CA MET A 288 -8.97 -12.36 2.25
C MET A 288 -7.84 -13.17 2.90
N LEU A 289 -6.87 -12.51 3.53
CA LEU A 289 -5.75 -13.18 4.19
C LEU A 289 -6.18 -14.06 5.39
N ARG A 290 -7.26 -13.68 6.10
CA ARG A 290 -7.85 -14.52 7.16
C ARG A 290 -8.54 -15.75 6.62
N ASN A 291 -9.22 -15.64 5.47
CA ASN A 291 -9.84 -16.79 4.82
C ASN A 291 -8.81 -17.84 4.36
N HIS A 292 -7.58 -17.40 4.06
CA HIS A 292 -6.50 -18.24 3.52
C HIS A 292 -5.27 -18.27 4.46
N ARG A 293 -5.47 -18.62 5.75
CA ARG A 293 -4.44 -18.55 6.81
C ARG A 293 -3.18 -19.38 6.56
N GLY A 294 -3.28 -20.49 5.83
CA GLY A 294 -2.18 -21.44 5.59
C GLY A 294 -1.17 -21.02 4.50
N MET A 295 -1.29 -19.83 3.93
CA MET A 295 -0.37 -19.35 2.89
C MET A 295 1.01 -19.00 3.45
N SER A 296 2.09 -19.38 2.71
CA SER A 296 3.44 -18.88 2.95
C SER A 296 3.48 -17.35 2.78
N ILE A 297 4.54 -16.71 3.29
CA ILE A 297 4.70 -15.25 3.17
C ILE A 297 4.70 -14.79 1.70
N GLU A 298 5.39 -15.51 0.83
CA GLU A 298 5.41 -15.22 -0.61
C GLU A 298 4.01 -15.27 -1.22
N ARG A 299 3.22 -16.32 -0.93
CA ARG A 299 1.85 -16.43 -1.41
C ARG A 299 0.95 -15.34 -0.84
N ARG A 300 1.17 -14.91 0.40
CA ARG A 300 0.45 -13.78 0.99
C ARG A 300 0.76 -12.46 0.26
N ILE A 301 2.02 -12.22 -0.07
CA ILE A 301 2.44 -11.06 -0.88
C ILE A 301 1.74 -11.12 -2.25
N LYS A 302 1.84 -12.25 -2.94
CA LYS A 302 1.19 -12.43 -4.25
C LYS A 302 -0.33 -12.33 -4.20
N ALA A 303 -0.96 -12.82 -3.13
CA ALA A 303 -2.41 -12.66 -2.92
C ALA A 303 -2.81 -11.19 -2.83
N VAL A 304 -2.06 -10.37 -2.08
CA VAL A 304 -2.28 -8.93 -2.02
C VAL A 304 -2.04 -8.28 -3.39
N PHE A 305 -0.99 -8.67 -4.11
CA PHE A 305 -0.69 -8.19 -5.46
C PHE A 305 -1.81 -8.51 -6.44
N TRP A 306 -2.33 -9.75 -6.43
CA TRP A 306 -3.49 -10.15 -7.23
C TRP A 306 -4.71 -9.30 -6.94
N TRP A 307 -5.00 -9.10 -5.65
CA TRP A 307 -6.14 -8.27 -5.25
C TRP A 307 -5.97 -6.83 -5.72
N CYS A 308 -4.81 -6.21 -5.47
CA CYS A 308 -4.50 -4.84 -5.91
C CYS A 308 -4.60 -4.70 -7.44
N TYR A 309 -4.05 -5.69 -8.18
CA TYR A 309 -4.09 -5.67 -9.64
C TYR A 309 -5.52 -5.72 -10.19
N MET A 310 -6.35 -6.63 -9.66
CA MET A 310 -7.75 -6.75 -10.11
C MET A 310 -8.62 -5.56 -9.69
N HIS A 311 -8.16 -4.73 -8.75
CA HIS A 311 -8.82 -3.49 -8.33
C HIS A 311 -8.10 -2.23 -8.85
N SER A 312 -7.16 -2.38 -9.78
CA SER A 312 -6.51 -1.25 -10.47
C SER A 312 -7.37 -0.76 -11.65
N PRO A 313 -7.10 0.45 -12.18
CA PRO A 313 -7.77 0.90 -13.41
C PRO A 313 -7.47 -0.06 -14.58
N ASN A 314 -8.52 -0.55 -15.24
CA ASN A 314 -8.44 -1.37 -16.45
C ASN A 314 -7.50 -2.59 -16.34
N PRO A 315 -7.75 -3.54 -15.43
CA PRO A 315 -6.96 -4.76 -15.35
C PRO A 315 -7.09 -5.55 -16.66
N LEU A 316 -6.01 -6.17 -17.10
CA LEU A 316 -5.98 -6.98 -18.32
C LEU A 316 -6.89 -8.19 -18.19
N SER A 317 -7.36 -8.70 -19.34
CA SER A 317 -8.09 -9.96 -19.38
C SER A 317 -7.21 -11.15 -18.93
N ASN A 318 -7.84 -12.23 -18.48
CA ASN A 318 -7.11 -13.43 -18.04
C ASN A 318 -6.14 -13.97 -19.12
N ALA A 319 -6.51 -13.82 -20.40
CA ALA A 319 -5.67 -14.27 -21.51
C ALA A 319 -4.43 -13.38 -21.67
N GLU A 320 -4.56 -12.09 -21.50
CA GLU A 320 -3.44 -11.12 -21.57
C GLU A 320 -2.54 -11.25 -20.35
N ILE A 321 -3.13 -11.39 -19.15
CA ILE A 321 -2.39 -11.64 -17.90
C ILE A 321 -1.44 -12.81 -18.07
N LEU A 322 -1.92 -13.95 -18.61
CA LEU A 322 -1.12 -15.16 -18.82
C LEU A 322 0.02 -14.98 -19.85
N LYS A 323 -0.04 -13.94 -20.67
CA LYS A 323 1.01 -13.65 -21.67
C LYS A 323 2.07 -12.70 -21.15
N VAL A 324 1.68 -11.69 -20.37
CA VAL A 324 2.55 -10.55 -20.05
C VAL A 324 3.03 -10.52 -18.60
N MET A 325 2.34 -11.22 -17.67
CA MET A 325 2.76 -11.18 -16.26
C MET A 325 4.11 -11.91 -16.08
N PRO A 326 5.07 -11.28 -15.40
CA PRO A 326 6.33 -11.91 -15.10
C PRO A 326 6.16 -13.11 -14.16
N THR A 327 7.01 -14.10 -14.33
CA THR A 327 7.09 -15.31 -13.50
C THR A 327 8.21 -15.17 -12.47
N ASN A 328 8.25 -16.06 -11.48
CA ASN A 328 9.38 -16.15 -10.55
C ASN A 328 10.71 -16.23 -11.29
N LYS A 329 10.76 -17.02 -12.36
CA LYS A 329 11.98 -17.18 -13.18
C LYS A 329 12.38 -15.85 -13.82
N SER A 330 11.46 -15.16 -14.52
CA SER A 330 11.77 -13.89 -15.18
C SER A 330 12.19 -12.78 -14.17
N ILE A 331 11.59 -12.77 -12.99
CA ILE A 331 12.02 -11.85 -11.91
C ILE A 331 13.44 -12.22 -11.44
N SER A 332 13.72 -13.51 -11.20
CA SER A 332 15.05 -13.98 -10.82
C SER A 332 16.11 -13.63 -11.87
N ASP A 333 15.81 -13.85 -13.16
CA ASP A 333 16.70 -13.54 -14.26
C ASP A 333 17.03 -12.04 -14.32
N ILE A 334 16.05 -11.17 -14.10
CA ILE A 334 16.25 -9.71 -14.00
C ILE A 334 17.20 -9.35 -12.85
N TYR A 335 16.98 -9.92 -11.66
CA TYR A 335 17.84 -9.68 -10.50
C TYR A 335 19.27 -10.16 -10.74
N HIS A 336 19.46 -11.33 -11.36
CA HIS A 336 20.79 -11.82 -11.74
C HIS A 336 21.48 -10.84 -12.68
N THR A 337 20.80 -10.36 -13.72
CA THR A 337 21.35 -9.40 -14.68
C THR A 337 21.76 -8.09 -14.02
N ILE A 338 20.89 -7.52 -13.15
CA ILE A 338 21.19 -6.28 -12.41
C ILE A 338 22.38 -6.49 -11.49
N HIS A 339 22.44 -7.61 -10.78
CA HIS A 339 23.53 -7.93 -9.87
C HIS A 339 24.86 -8.10 -10.60
N GLU A 340 24.85 -8.78 -11.75
CA GLU A 340 26.05 -8.93 -12.58
C GLU A 340 26.51 -7.59 -13.15
N GLN A 341 25.60 -6.72 -13.61
CA GLN A 341 25.95 -5.37 -14.08
C GLN A 341 26.55 -4.53 -12.95
N SER A 342 25.94 -4.52 -11.78
CA SER A 342 26.48 -3.79 -10.62
C SER A 342 27.84 -4.33 -10.18
N ARG A 343 28.07 -5.64 -10.29
CA ARG A 343 29.35 -6.25 -9.99
C ARG A 343 30.41 -5.88 -11.03
N LEU A 344 30.03 -5.83 -12.30
CA LEU A 344 30.92 -5.39 -13.39
C LEU A 344 31.28 -3.91 -13.25
N GLU A 345 30.31 -3.04 -12.98
CA GLU A 345 30.52 -1.62 -12.75
C GLU A 345 31.43 -1.38 -11.52
N ALA A 346 31.24 -2.13 -10.44
CA ALA A 346 32.12 -2.07 -9.27
C ALA A 346 33.52 -2.67 -9.51
N SER A 347 33.68 -3.54 -10.49
CA SER A 347 34.96 -4.19 -10.82
C SER A 347 35.82 -3.43 -11.84
N ILE A 348 35.26 -2.43 -12.53
CA ILE A 348 36.01 -1.60 -13.48
C ILE A 348 36.62 -0.42 -12.72
N PRO A 349 37.93 -0.40 -12.41
CA PRO A 349 38.54 0.79 -11.86
C PRO A 349 38.46 1.90 -12.91
N THR A 350 37.84 3.02 -12.57
CA THR A 350 37.99 4.26 -13.33
C THR A 350 39.41 4.75 -13.15
N TRP A 351 40.28 4.50 -14.12
CA TRP A 351 41.65 4.98 -14.12
C TRP A 351 41.64 6.50 -14.03
N GLY A 352 42.10 7.05 -12.92
CA GLY A 352 42.19 8.49 -12.66
C GLY A 352 41.45 8.99 -11.42
N ASP A 353 40.49 8.26 -10.92
CA ASP A 353 39.83 8.59 -9.63
C ASP A 353 40.53 7.83 -8.51
N ALA A 354 41.06 8.55 -7.53
CA ALA A 354 41.53 7.93 -6.32
C ALA A 354 40.38 7.08 -5.73
N ILE A 355 40.70 5.83 -5.37
CA ILE A 355 39.74 4.95 -4.68
C ILE A 355 39.23 5.73 -3.46
N VAL A 356 37.97 6.18 -3.55
CA VAL A 356 37.34 6.89 -2.44
C VAL A 356 36.98 5.80 -1.42
N TRP A 357 37.56 5.84 -0.25
CA TRP A 357 37.29 4.90 0.84
C TRP A 357 35.79 4.75 1.16
N SER A 358 35.00 5.78 0.89
CA SER A 358 33.54 5.75 0.98
C SER A 358 32.90 4.74 0.03
N ASP A 359 33.48 4.45 -1.11
CA ASP A 359 32.93 3.51 -2.09
C ASP A 359 33.21 2.05 -1.70
N LEU A 360 34.36 1.80 -1.06
CA LEU A 360 34.67 0.50 -0.46
C LEU A 360 33.75 0.16 0.74
N HIS A 361 33.36 1.16 1.52
CA HIS A 361 32.41 0.98 2.63
C HIS A 361 30.94 0.98 2.16
N ASN A 362 30.64 1.46 0.96
CA ASN A 362 29.31 1.36 0.35
C ASN A 362 29.04 -0.01 -0.28
N TYR A 363 30.02 -0.88 -0.38
CA TYR A 363 29.87 -2.24 -0.92
C TYR A 363 28.83 -3.05 -0.13
N ASP A 364 28.84 -2.94 1.20
CA ASP A 364 27.81 -3.54 2.05
C ASP A 364 26.42 -2.88 1.90
N ARG A 365 26.36 -1.61 1.53
CA ARG A 365 25.09 -0.90 1.30
C ARG A 365 24.41 -1.25 -0.02
N LEU A 366 25.16 -1.69 -1.05
CA LEU A 366 24.61 -2.17 -2.30
C LEU A 366 23.86 -3.51 -2.12
N PHE A 367 24.31 -4.35 -1.20
CA PHE A 367 23.68 -5.63 -0.89
C PHE A 367 22.50 -5.52 0.09
N THR A 368 22.51 -4.54 0.99
CA THR A 368 21.40 -4.30 1.92
C THR A 368 20.25 -3.52 1.30
N ASN A 369 20.47 -2.76 0.24
CA ASN A 369 19.47 -1.91 -0.38
C ASN A 369 18.61 -2.58 -1.47
N LEU A 370 18.88 -3.83 -1.85
CA LEU A 370 18.03 -4.60 -2.77
C LEU A 370 16.79 -5.19 -2.08
N TRP A 371 16.78 -5.23 -0.73
CA TRP A 371 15.69 -5.76 0.09
C TRP A 371 15.22 -4.79 1.21
N ASP A 372 15.87 -3.64 1.34
CA ASP A 372 15.44 -2.52 2.18
C ASP A 372 14.63 -1.45 1.35
#